data_73d41da777a8478a737e9b30e48bc01f
#
_entry.id   73d41da777a8478a737e9b30e48bc01f
#
_cell.length_a   1.000
_cell.length_b   1.000
_cell.length_c   1.000
_cell.angle_alpha   90.00
_cell.angle_beta   90.00
_cell.angle_gamma   90.00
#
_symmetry.space_group_name_H-M   'P 1'
#
loop_
_entity.id
_entity.type
_entity.pdbx_description
1 polymer ?
#
loop_
_entity_poly.entity_id
_entity_poly.type
_entity_poly.pdbx_seq_one_letter_code
_entity_poly.pdbx_strand_id
1 'polypeptide(L)'
;MLCCVPVLLLLGESHWRPWGHLLHTVRTGETAFDHAHGTGLFDYLAGHPEVAAVFNAGMAGNSPAHARLVAATYDFSEMSVVVDVGGGRGRLLATILERYPRLRGILFDPPHVIEDARQILEEVGVVDRCELVGGSFFDAVPTGGDAYILRNIIHDWEDDQAVAILTNCRRAMAAGARLVLVERYLATDPHAALLVLHADLEMLVNVGGRTSTRRSWRAAVCYSPKLSLWGPRQRRWGISSSRRNPSRG
;
A
#
# COMPACT_ATOMS: atom_id res chain seq x y z
N MET A 1 24.76 9.26 2.41
CA MET A 1 24.95 8.50 3.67
C MET A 1 23.91 8.79 4.76
N LEU A 2 23.13 9.85 4.68
CA LEU A 2 22.08 10.23 5.66
C LEU A 2 20.70 9.51 5.47
N CYS A 3 20.52 8.77 4.37
CA CYS A 3 19.23 8.14 4.03
C CYS A 3 18.87 6.91 4.89
N CYS A 4 19.83 6.34 5.63
CA CYS A 4 19.60 5.14 6.45
C CYS A 4 19.24 5.43 7.92
N VAL A 5 19.42 6.67 8.39
CA VAL A 5 19.20 7.01 9.80
C VAL A 5 17.75 6.81 10.23
N PRO A 6 16.72 7.26 9.48
CA PRO A 6 15.33 7.01 9.88
C PRO A 6 14.98 5.51 9.95
N VAL A 7 15.53 4.71 9.03
CA VAL A 7 15.32 3.25 9.03
C VAL A 7 15.99 2.61 10.24
N LEU A 8 17.20 3.04 10.60
CA LEU A 8 17.89 2.52 11.77
C LEU A 8 17.18 2.91 13.07
N LEU A 9 16.64 4.12 13.15
CA LEU A 9 15.84 4.56 14.29
C LEU A 9 14.52 3.80 14.38
N LEU A 10 13.88 3.55 13.25
CA LEU A 10 12.66 2.74 13.15
C LEU A 10 12.90 1.31 13.64
N LEU A 11 14.02 0.69 13.25
CA LEU A 11 14.43 -0.65 13.70
C LEU A 11 14.89 -0.67 15.17
N GLY A 12 14.97 0.49 15.83
CA GLY A 12 15.31 0.63 17.25
C GLY A 12 14.23 0.13 18.20
N GLU A 13 13.80 0.97 19.14
CA GLU A 13 12.96 0.52 20.27
C GLU A 13 11.61 -0.05 19.85
N SER A 14 10.93 0.54 18.86
CA SER A 14 9.57 0.12 18.48
C SER A 14 9.52 -1.23 17.78
N HIS A 15 10.53 -1.57 16.95
CA HIS A 15 10.56 -2.82 16.17
C HIS A 15 11.43 -3.90 16.82
N TRP A 16 12.53 -3.52 17.47
CA TRP A 16 13.44 -4.50 18.10
C TRP A 16 12.77 -5.31 19.21
N ARG A 17 11.95 -4.65 20.05
CA ARG A 17 11.26 -5.30 21.16
C ARG A 17 10.27 -6.37 20.68
N PRO A 18 9.38 -6.13 19.70
CA PRO A 18 8.56 -7.16 19.09
C PRO A 18 9.34 -8.35 18.52
N TRP A 19 10.48 -8.11 17.86
CA TRP A 19 11.32 -9.19 17.34
C TRP A 19 11.80 -10.17 18.44
N GLY A 20 12.03 -9.68 19.66
CA GLY A 20 12.31 -10.52 20.81
C GLY A 20 11.15 -11.48 21.18
N HIS A 21 9.95 -11.19 20.72
CA HIS A 21 8.74 -11.98 20.93
C HIS A 21 8.27 -12.78 19.69
N LEU A 22 9.09 -12.91 18.65
CA LEU A 22 8.76 -13.67 17.42
C LEU A 22 8.20 -15.07 17.73
N LEU A 23 8.75 -15.76 18.74
CA LEU A 23 8.29 -17.09 19.13
C LEU A 23 6.83 -17.09 19.64
N HIS A 24 6.38 -15.99 20.26
CA HIS A 24 4.97 -15.80 20.63
C HIS A 24 4.09 -15.85 19.37
N THR A 25 4.41 -15.04 18.34
CA THR A 25 3.67 -15.03 17.08
C THR A 25 3.62 -16.41 16.41
N VAL A 26 4.76 -17.09 16.35
CA VAL A 26 4.82 -18.44 15.74
C VAL A 26 3.93 -19.45 16.46
N ARG A 27 3.75 -19.32 17.78
CA ARG A 27 2.96 -20.25 18.59
C ARG A 27 1.47 -19.92 18.64
N THR A 28 1.13 -18.64 18.61
CA THR A 28 -0.24 -18.17 18.89
C THR A 28 -0.95 -17.66 17.64
N GLY A 29 -0.20 -17.16 16.65
CA GLY A 29 -0.72 -16.42 15.50
C GLY A 29 -0.97 -14.93 15.81
N GLU A 30 -0.87 -14.49 17.06
CA GLU A 30 -0.99 -13.08 17.43
C GLU A 30 0.29 -12.32 17.10
N THR A 31 0.20 -11.01 16.81
CA THR A 31 1.40 -10.23 16.48
C THR A 31 2.30 -10.06 17.71
N ALA A 32 3.59 -10.15 17.50
CA ALA A 32 4.55 -9.88 18.57
C ALA A 32 4.52 -8.41 19.00
N PHE A 33 4.12 -7.51 18.09
CA PHE A 33 3.96 -6.08 18.39
C PHE A 33 2.85 -5.86 19.42
N ASP A 34 1.66 -6.44 19.18
CA ASP A 34 0.52 -6.33 20.11
C ASP A 34 0.87 -6.94 21.46
N HIS A 35 1.55 -8.08 21.46
CA HIS A 35 2.03 -8.70 22.69
C HIS A 35 3.02 -7.82 23.47
N ALA A 36 3.93 -7.12 22.76
CA ALA A 36 4.99 -6.31 23.39
C ALA A 36 4.50 -4.93 23.85
N HIS A 37 3.53 -4.34 23.12
CA HIS A 37 3.08 -2.95 23.33
C HIS A 37 1.63 -2.84 23.82
N GLY A 38 0.86 -3.93 23.81
CA GLY A 38 -0.53 -3.96 24.29
C GLY A 38 -1.54 -3.35 23.30
N THR A 39 -1.11 -2.98 22.09
CA THR A 39 -1.95 -2.39 21.05
C THR A 39 -1.32 -2.63 19.67
N GLY A 40 -2.11 -2.54 18.60
CA GLY A 40 -1.62 -2.66 17.23
C GLY A 40 -0.67 -1.53 16.83
N LEU A 41 0.20 -1.79 15.84
CA LEU A 41 1.23 -0.84 15.39
C LEU A 41 0.64 0.52 15.02
N PHE A 42 -0.43 0.57 14.24
CA PHE A 42 -0.99 1.84 13.77
C PHE A 42 -1.68 2.63 14.88
N ASP A 43 -2.34 1.96 15.82
CA ASP A 43 -2.91 2.58 17.01
C ASP A 43 -1.80 3.09 17.95
N TYR A 44 -0.72 2.33 18.08
CA TYR A 44 0.47 2.76 18.82
C TYR A 44 1.06 4.04 18.22
N LEU A 45 1.22 4.08 16.89
CA LEU A 45 1.74 5.27 16.18
C LEU A 45 0.81 6.48 16.35
N ALA A 46 -0.51 6.28 16.33
CA ALA A 46 -1.48 7.36 16.56
C ALA A 46 -1.34 7.98 17.97
N GLY A 47 -0.96 7.17 18.95
CA GLY A 47 -0.71 7.62 20.33
C GLY A 47 0.71 8.16 20.61
N HIS A 48 1.66 7.99 19.66
CA HIS A 48 3.08 8.32 19.83
C HIS A 48 3.62 9.12 18.64
N PRO A 49 3.35 10.44 18.55
CA PRO A 49 3.65 11.26 17.38
C PRO A 49 5.14 11.27 16.96
N GLU A 50 6.06 11.25 17.95
CA GLU A 50 7.50 11.18 17.70
C GLU A 50 7.92 9.86 17.04
N VAL A 51 7.35 8.73 17.47
CA VAL A 51 7.60 7.43 16.85
C VAL A 51 6.97 7.37 15.46
N ALA A 52 5.77 7.92 15.31
CA ALA A 52 5.09 8.04 14.01
C ALA A 52 5.90 8.87 13.02
N ALA A 53 6.53 9.98 13.45
CA ALA A 53 7.40 10.78 12.59
C ALA A 53 8.61 9.97 12.08
N VAL A 54 9.25 9.18 12.95
CA VAL A 54 10.36 8.28 12.57
C VAL A 54 9.88 7.19 11.62
N PHE A 55 8.73 6.56 11.91
CA PHE A 55 8.10 5.55 11.06
C PHE A 55 7.81 6.12 9.66
N ASN A 56 7.13 7.24 9.58
CA ASN A 56 6.78 7.91 8.32
C ASN A 56 8.04 8.31 7.52
N ALA A 57 9.09 8.79 8.20
CA ALA A 57 10.36 9.10 7.56
C ALA A 57 11.06 7.85 7.02
N GLY A 58 11.03 6.73 7.75
CA GLY A 58 11.54 5.43 7.33
C GLY A 58 10.80 4.89 6.11
N MET A 59 9.47 4.96 6.13
CA MET A 59 8.62 4.53 5.00
C MET A 59 8.83 5.43 3.77
N ALA A 60 9.00 6.75 3.95
CA ALA A 60 9.28 7.68 2.87
C ALA A 60 10.67 7.48 2.25
N GLY A 61 11.68 7.06 3.03
CA GLY A 61 13.06 6.88 2.59
C GLY A 61 13.24 5.81 1.50
N ASN A 62 12.36 4.82 1.42
CA ASN A 62 12.38 3.77 0.39
C ASN A 62 11.81 4.22 -0.97
N SER A 63 11.49 5.48 -1.15
CA SER A 63 10.42 5.88 -2.03
C SER A 63 10.77 6.52 -3.38
N PRO A 64 11.75 7.43 -3.58
CA PRO A 64 11.80 8.19 -4.83
C PRO A 64 12.11 7.34 -6.07
N ALA A 65 13.03 6.36 -5.95
CA ALA A 65 13.36 5.47 -7.06
C ALA A 65 12.20 4.53 -7.39
N HIS A 66 11.53 4.00 -6.36
CA HIS A 66 10.38 3.12 -6.53
C HIS A 66 9.15 3.88 -7.07
N ALA A 67 8.90 5.11 -6.60
CA ALA A 67 7.84 5.95 -7.15
C ALA A 67 8.05 6.23 -8.64
N ARG A 68 9.29 6.57 -9.05
CA ARG A 68 9.65 6.74 -10.47
C ARG A 68 9.47 5.45 -11.27
N LEU A 69 9.82 4.31 -10.71
CA LEU A 69 9.61 3.02 -11.37
C LEU A 69 8.12 2.75 -11.61
N VAL A 70 7.26 2.94 -10.61
CA VAL A 70 5.80 2.77 -10.74
C VAL A 70 5.24 3.72 -11.80
N ALA A 71 5.56 5.03 -11.71
CA ALA A 71 5.11 6.03 -12.65
C ALA A 71 5.61 5.81 -14.09
N ALA A 72 6.77 5.13 -14.25
CA ALA A 72 7.32 4.79 -15.56
C ALA A 72 6.70 3.53 -16.16
N THR A 73 6.17 2.67 -15.30
CA THR A 73 5.81 1.31 -15.68
C THR A 73 4.32 1.13 -15.94
N TYR A 74 3.48 1.86 -15.21
CA TYR A 74 2.05 1.88 -15.45
C TYR A 74 1.68 3.14 -16.24
N ASP A 75 0.91 2.97 -17.31
CA ASP A 75 0.49 4.10 -18.18
C ASP A 75 -0.80 4.75 -17.63
N PHE A 76 -0.68 6.00 -17.20
CA PHE A 76 -1.77 6.82 -16.70
C PHE A 76 -2.27 7.85 -17.75
N SER A 77 -1.81 7.79 -19.00
CA SER A 77 -2.08 8.83 -20.03
C SER A 77 -3.56 9.00 -20.38
N GLU A 78 -4.35 7.93 -20.26
CA GLU A 78 -5.79 7.94 -20.54
C GLU A 78 -6.66 8.34 -19.34
N MET A 79 -6.05 8.66 -18.21
CA MET A 79 -6.75 8.96 -16.96
C MET A 79 -6.81 10.48 -16.73
N SER A 80 -7.89 10.92 -16.10
CA SER A 80 -8.09 12.31 -15.68
C SER A 80 -7.83 12.46 -14.18
N VAL A 81 -8.23 11.50 -13.37
CA VAL A 81 -8.08 11.52 -11.91
C VAL A 81 -7.53 10.20 -11.38
N VAL A 82 -6.52 10.28 -10.54
CA VAL A 82 -5.94 9.14 -9.80
C VAL A 82 -6.13 9.34 -8.31
N VAL A 83 -6.63 8.31 -7.60
CA VAL A 83 -6.75 8.27 -6.14
C VAL A 83 -5.62 7.41 -5.59
N ASP A 84 -4.76 7.98 -4.74
CA ASP A 84 -3.70 7.26 -4.03
C ASP A 84 -4.22 6.94 -2.62
N VAL A 85 -4.66 5.69 -2.43
CA VAL A 85 -5.32 5.21 -1.21
C VAL A 85 -4.26 4.68 -0.24
N GLY A 86 -4.14 5.30 0.93
CA GLY A 86 -3.04 5.07 1.85
C GLY A 86 -1.72 5.63 1.29
N GLY A 87 -1.79 6.79 0.61
CA GLY A 87 -0.66 7.37 -0.11
C GLY A 87 0.41 8.02 0.76
N GLY A 88 0.22 8.04 2.09
CA GLY A 88 1.15 8.60 3.05
C GLY A 88 1.42 10.08 2.77
N ARG A 89 2.69 10.43 2.69
CA ARG A 89 3.14 11.80 2.38
C ARG A 89 3.07 12.16 0.88
N GLY A 90 2.38 11.38 0.04
CA GLY A 90 2.06 11.71 -1.35
C GLY A 90 3.21 11.60 -2.35
N ARG A 91 4.35 11.00 -2.00
CA ARG A 91 5.53 10.92 -2.89
C ARG A 91 5.24 10.19 -4.21
N LEU A 92 4.47 9.09 -4.16
CA LEU A 92 4.09 8.37 -5.37
C LEU A 92 3.19 9.22 -6.26
N LEU A 93 2.12 9.78 -5.67
CA LEU A 93 1.17 10.62 -6.41
C LEU A 93 1.86 11.84 -7.01
N ALA A 94 2.73 12.54 -6.25
CA ALA A 94 3.52 13.66 -6.74
C ALA A 94 4.35 13.27 -7.98
N THR A 95 5.03 12.12 -7.95
CA THR A 95 5.84 11.63 -9.08
C THR A 95 4.98 11.29 -10.31
N ILE A 96 3.77 10.73 -10.08
CA ILE A 96 2.83 10.45 -11.17
C ILE A 96 2.31 11.76 -11.78
N LEU A 97 1.90 12.73 -10.95
CA LEU A 97 1.40 14.04 -11.42
C LEU A 97 2.47 14.85 -12.13
N GLU A 98 3.73 14.78 -11.72
CA GLU A 98 4.87 15.40 -12.41
C GLU A 98 5.02 14.83 -13.83
N ARG A 99 4.93 13.52 -13.98
CA ARG A 99 5.06 12.82 -15.26
C ARG A 99 3.87 13.02 -16.20
N TYR A 100 2.66 13.18 -15.65
CA TYR A 100 1.41 13.33 -16.41
C TYR A 100 0.75 14.68 -16.12
N PRO A 101 1.09 15.77 -16.87
CA PRO A 101 0.68 17.14 -16.52
C PRO A 101 -0.83 17.42 -16.57
N ARG A 102 -1.60 16.60 -17.29
CA ARG A 102 -3.06 16.73 -17.38
C ARG A 102 -3.80 16.00 -16.27
N LEU A 103 -3.10 15.11 -15.55
CA LEU A 103 -3.68 14.30 -14.51
C LEU A 103 -3.90 15.10 -13.23
N ARG A 104 -5.00 14.87 -12.56
CA ARG A 104 -5.29 15.33 -11.20
C ARG A 104 -5.15 14.17 -10.22
N GLY A 105 -4.88 14.45 -8.98
CA GLY A 105 -4.72 13.46 -7.94
C GLY A 105 -5.62 13.72 -6.74
N ILE A 106 -6.02 12.64 -6.08
CA ILE A 106 -6.60 12.67 -4.74
C ILE A 106 -5.68 11.84 -3.86
N LEU A 107 -5.05 12.47 -2.87
CA LEU A 107 -4.28 11.78 -1.84
C LEU A 107 -5.21 11.48 -0.68
N PHE A 108 -5.35 10.22 -0.33
CA PHE A 108 -6.22 9.77 0.73
C PHE A 108 -5.45 8.98 1.77
N ASP A 109 -5.47 9.48 3.02
CA ASP A 109 -4.82 8.86 4.19
C ASP A 109 -5.43 9.44 5.48
N PRO A 110 -5.19 8.91 6.70
CA PRO A 110 -5.59 9.58 7.94
C PRO A 110 -5.14 11.05 7.99
N PRO A 111 -5.95 11.96 8.57
CA PRO A 111 -5.67 13.40 8.56
C PRO A 111 -4.27 13.76 9.03
N HIS A 112 -3.80 13.15 10.13
CA HIS A 112 -2.47 13.39 10.69
C HIS A 112 -1.30 12.94 9.80
N VAL A 113 -1.57 12.04 8.82
CA VAL A 113 -0.55 11.55 7.89
C VAL A 113 -0.42 12.50 6.69
N ILE A 114 -1.54 13.02 6.19
CA ILE A 114 -1.56 13.88 5.00
C ILE A 114 -1.17 15.33 5.28
N GLU A 115 -1.10 15.76 6.53
CA GLU A 115 -0.68 17.12 6.88
C GLU A 115 0.70 17.48 6.29
N ASP A 116 1.64 16.55 6.34
CA ASP A 116 2.99 16.71 5.80
C ASP A 116 3.08 16.57 4.26
N ALA A 117 2.03 16.07 3.61
CA ALA A 117 2.06 15.81 2.18
C ALA A 117 2.13 17.08 1.33
N ARG A 118 1.53 18.16 1.83
CA ARG A 118 1.50 19.46 1.14
C ARG A 118 2.90 19.94 0.77
N GLN A 119 3.86 19.84 1.71
CA GLN A 119 5.24 20.24 1.45
C GLN A 119 5.85 19.49 0.25
N ILE A 120 5.64 18.18 0.18
CA ILE A 120 6.17 17.34 -0.91
C ILE A 120 5.52 17.70 -2.25
N LEU A 121 4.21 17.98 -2.25
CA LEU A 121 3.48 18.38 -3.45
C LEU A 121 3.91 19.77 -3.97
N GLU A 122 4.20 20.68 -3.05
CA GLU A 122 4.73 22.03 -3.36
C GLU A 122 6.16 21.94 -3.91
N GLU A 123 7.05 21.15 -3.29
CA GLU A 123 8.43 20.92 -3.76
C GLU A 123 8.47 20.37 -5.19
N VAL A 124 7.50 19.54 -5.57
CA VAL A 124 7.37 18.97 -6.93
C VAL A 124 6.58 19.89 -7.87
N GLY A 125 5.87 20.89 -7.34
CA GLY A 125 5.07 21.84 -8.13
C GLY A 125 3.75 21.25 -8.65
N VAL A 126 3.13 20.35 -7.90
CA VAL A 126 1.89 19.65 -8.29
C VAL A 126 0.72 19.87 -7.31
N VAL A 127 0.90 20.70 -6.29
CA VAL A 127 -0.09 20.91 -5.22
C VAL A 127 -1.45 21.39 -5.76
N ASP A 128 -1.48 22.26 -6.78
CA ASP A 128 -2.72 22.78 -7.37
C ASP A 128 -3.54 21.71 -8.12
N ARG A 129 -2.95 20.56 -8.39
CA ARG A 129 -3.58 19.43 -9.07
C ARG A 129 -3.84 18.24 -8.14
N CYS A 130 -3.59 18.41 -6.85
CA CYS A 130 -3.75 17.35 -5.84
C CYS A 130 -4.71 17.77 -4.74
N GLU A 131 -5.79 17.05 -4.58
CA GLU A 131 -6.71 17.16 -3.45
C GLU A 131 -6.22 16.29 -2.30
N LEU A 132 -6.22 16.84 -1.08
CA LEU A 132 -5.88 16.11 0.15
C LEU A 132 -7.17 15.77 0.89
N VAL A 133 -7.46 14.48 1.03
CA VAL A 133 -8.68 13.98 1.69
C VAL A 133 -8.29 13.13 2.89
N GLY A 134 -8.67 13.57 4.08
CA GLY A 134 -8.46 12.83 5.32
C GLY A 134 -9.55 11.81 5.57
N GLY A 135 -9.19 10.57 5.95
CA GLY A 135 -10.16 9.54 6.29
C GLY A 135 -9.55 8.16 6.49
N SER A 136 -10.43 7.17 6.71
CA SER A 136 -10.03 5.77 6.84
C SER A 136 -10.58 4.95 5.67
N PHE A 137 -9.73 4.18 5.02
CA PHE A 137 -10.13 3.26 3.95
C PHE A 137 -11.00 2.10 4.47
N PHE A 138 -11.08 1.91 5.79
CA PHE A 138 -12.04 0.98 6.40
C PHE A 138 -13.46 1.51 6.41
N ASP A 139 -13.63 2.83 6.43
CA ASP A 139 -14.94 3.47 6.41
C ASP A 139 -15.41 3.73 4.98
N ALA A 140 -14.66 4.53 4.25
CA ALA A 140 -14.96 4.87 2.86
C ALA A 140 -13.69 5.33 2.13
N VAL A 141 -13.72 5.26 0.80
CA VAL A 141 -12.67 5.76 -0.10
C VAL A 141 -13.26 6.85 -0.99
N PRO A 142 -12.54 7.95 -1.30
CA PRO A 142 -13.03 9.01 -2.18
C PRO A 142 -13.48 8.46 -3.54
N THR A 143 -14.57 9.01 -4.07
CA THR A 143 -15.09 8.67 -5.40
C THR A 143 -14.49 9.56 -6.49
N GLY A 144 -14.74 9.25 -7.76
CA GLY A 144 -14.38 10.12 -8.90
C GLY A 144 -13.03 9.83 -9.53
N GLY A 145 -12.30 8.80 -9.08
CA GLY A 145 -11.05 8.37 -9.72
C GLY A 145 -11.27 7.44 -10.91
N ASP A 146 -10.46 7.64 -11.97
CA ASP A 146 -10.32 6.70 -13.08
C ASP A 146 -9.40 5.54 -12.70
N ALA A 147 -8.47 5.77 -11.77
CA ALA A 147 -7.65 4.75 -11.15
C ALA A 147 -7.52 4.96 -9.64
N TYR A 148 -7.45 3.84 -8.93
CA TYR A 148 -7.21 3.76 -7.50
C TYR A 148 -5.92 2.98 -7.28
N ILE A 149 -4.95 3.58 -6.62
CA ILE A 149 -3.66 2.97 -6.34
C ILE A 149 -3.61 2.62 -4.85
N LEU A 150 -3.22 1.38 -4.55
CA LEU A 150 -2.80 0.97 -3.20
C LEU A 150 -1.36 0.47 -3.32
N ARG A 151 -0.44 1.17 -2.68
CA ARG A 151 0.98 0.81 -2.72
C ARG A 151 1.47 0.46 -1.32
N ASN A 152 1.90 -0.78 -1.14
CA ASN A 152 2.35 -1.31 0.15
C ASN A 152 1.28 -1.13 1.25
N ILE A 153 0.03 -1.42 0.94
CA ILE A 153 -1.09 -1.29 1.86
C ILE A 153 -1.62 -2.65 2.28
N ILE A 154 -1.93 -3.48 1.29
CA ILE A 154 -2.70 -4.70 1.55
C ILE A 154 -1.89 -5.72 2.36
N HIS A 155 -0.57 -5.72 2.22
CA HIS A 155 0.29 -6.63 2.97
C HIS A 155 0.36 -6.33 4.48
N ASP A 156 -0.08 -5.16 4.94
CA ASP A 156 -0.12 -4.78 6.34
C ASP A 156 -1.33 -5.35 7.09
N TRP A 157 -2.30 -5.94 6.37
CA TRP A 157 -3.61 -6.29 6.91
C TRP A 157 -3.90 -7.78 6.78
N GLU A 158 -4.63 -8.31 7.76
CA GLU A 158 -5.21 -9.66 7.69
C GLU A 158 -6.23 -9.77 6.55
N ASP A 159 -6.51 -11.00 6.10
CA ASP A 159 -7.34 -11.26 4.93
C ASP A 159 -8.72 -10.57 4.98
N ASP A 160 -9.40 -10.59 6.13
CA ASP A 160 -10.72 -9.96 6.29
C ASP A 160 -10.64 -8.43 6.20
N GLN A 161 -9.60 -7.83 6.76
CA GLN A 161 -9.34 -6.40 6.69
C GLN A 161 -8.95 -5.99 5.25
N ALA A 162 -8.09 -6.76 4.60
CA ALA A 162 -7.72 -6.55 3.20
C ALA A 162 -8.95 -6.61 2.27
N VAL A 163 -9.86 -7.56 2.50
CA VAL A 163 -11.14 -7.66 1.78
C VAL A 163 -12.02 -6.44 2.03
N ALA A 164 -12.09 -5.94 3.26
CA ALA A 164 -12.85 -4.73 3.59
C ALA A 164 -12.32 -3.50 2.84
N ILE A 165 -10.99 -3.27 2.84
CA ILE A 165 -10.34 -2.19 2.10
C ILE A 165 -10.66 -2.27 0.59
N LEU A 166 -10.45 -3.44 -0.01
CA LEU A 166 -10.72 -3.65 -1.44
C LEU A 166 -12.20 -3.49 -1.79
N THR A 167 -13.09 -3.87 -0.89
CA THR A 167 -14.54 -3.67 -1.04
C THR A 167 -14.90 -2.19 -1.04
N ASN A 168 -14.31 -1.39 -0.15
CA ASN A 168 -14.54 0.05 -0.11
C ASN A 168 -13.96 0.75 -1.35
N CYS A 169 -12.77 0.36 -1.81
CA CYS A 169 -12.24 0.81 -3.09
C CYS A 169 -13.22 0.47 -4.24
N ARG A 170 -13.72 -0.77 -4.28
CA ARG A 170 -14.66 -1.19 -5.33
C ARG A 170 -15.97 -0.39 -5.31
N ARG A 171 -16.48 -0.03 -4.12
CA ARG A 171 -17.69 0.82 -3.97
C ARG A 171 -17.46 2.23 -4.48
N ALA A 172 -16.26 2.80 -4.27
CA ALA A 172 -15.89 4.13 -4.74
C ALA A 172 -15.68 4.21 -6.25
N MET A 173 -15.28 3.10 -6.88
CA MET A 173 -14.94 3.01 -8.29
C MET A 173 -16.17 3.06 -9.20
N ALA A 174 -16.17 3.98 -10.15
CA ALA A 174 -17.13 3.98 -11.27
C ALA A 174 -16.90 2.79 -12.23
N ALA A 175 -17.86 2.57 -13.11
CA ALA A 175 -17.71 1.57 -14.17
C ALA A 175 -16.53 1.95 -15.08
N GLY A 176 -15.58 1.02 -15.27
CA GLY A 176 -14.37 1.25 -16.07
C GLY A 176 -13.16 1.77 -15.30
N ALA A 177 -13.32 2.26 -14.07
CA ALA A 177 -12.19 2.62 -13.22
C ALA A 177 -11.27 1.41 -12.97
N ARG A 178 -9.98 1.68 -12.76
CA ARG A 178 -8.95 0.65 -12.59
C ARG A 178 -8.45 0.62 -11.14
N LEU A 179 -8.22 -0.58 -10.61
CA LEU A 179 -7.52 -0.77 -9.36
C LEU A 179 -6.08 -1.20 -9.65
N VAL A 180 -5.12 -0.45 -9.10
CA VAL A 180 -3.68 -0.68 -9.28
C VAL A 180 -3.09 -1.05 -7.93
N LEU A 181 -2.71 -2.32 -7.77
CA LEU A 181 -2.04 -2.80 -6.56
C LEU A 181 -0.53 -2.86 -6.82
N VAL A 182 0.23 -2.19 -5.98
CA VAL A 182 1.70 -2.14 -6.04
C VAL A 182 2.26 -2.78 -4.78
N GLU A 183 2.58 -4.06 -4.88
CA GLU A 183 2.97 -4.89 -3.74
C GLU A 183 4.24 -5.68 -4.02
N ARG A 184 4.90 -6.11 -2.95
CA ARG A 184 6.04 -7.02 -3.03
C ARG A 184 5.53 -8.42 -3.34
N TYR A 185 6.17 -9.10 -4.27
CA TYR A 185 5.83 -10.46 -4.65
C TYR A 185 6.92 -11.42 -4.17
N LEU A 186 6.52 -12.51 -3.51
CA LEU A 186 7.42 -13.61 -3.16
C LEU A 186 7.97 -14.23 -4.44
N ALA A 187 9.26 -13.98 -4.69
CA ALA A 187 9.96 -14.59 -5.82
C ALA A 187 10.13 -16.08 -5.57
N THR A 188 10.04 -16.87 -6.65
CA THR A 188 10.32 -18.32 -6.59
C THR A 188 11.83 -18.63 -6.51
N ASP A 189 12.68 -17.64 -6.80
CA ASP A 189 14.12 -17.73 -6.66
C ASP A 189 14.54 -17.44 -5.21
N PRO A 190 15.16 -18.39 -4.50
CA PRO A 190 15.57 -18.23 -3.11
C PRO A 190 16.53 -17.04 -2.86
N HIS A 191 17.39 -16.72 -3.82
CA HIS A 191 18.35 -15.60 -3.67
C HIS A 191 17.68 -14.24 -3.84
N ALA A 192 16.70 -14.13 -4.74
CA ALA A 192 15.87 -12.93 -4.88
C ALA A 192 14.82 -12.82 -3.75
N ALA A 193 14.54 -13.93 -3.06
CA ALA A 193 13.52 -14.00 -2.01
C ALA A 193 13.99 -13.44 -0.65
N LEU A 194 15.27 -13.38 -0.34
CA LEU A 194 15.76 -13.03 1.00
C LEU A 194 15.21 -11.70 1.53
N LEU A 195 15.23 -10.63 0.72
CA LEU A 195 14.69 -9.33 1.11
C LEU A 195 13.17 -9.35 1.27
N VAL A 196 12.49 -10.16 0.46
CA VAL A 196 11.04 -10.29 0.50
C VAL A 196 10.63 -11.17 1.68
N LEU A 197 11.38 -12.23 1.98
CA LEU A 197 11.18 -13.07 3.16
C LEU A 197 11.42 -12.29 4.47
N HIS A 198 12.44 -11.42 4.49
CA HIS A 198 12.64 -10.54 5.64
C HIS A 198 11.45 -9.58 5.82
N ALA A 199 10.97 -8.96 4.74
CA ALA A 199 9.78 -8.12 4.81
C ALA A 199 8.52 -8.89 5.24
N ASP A 200 8.39 -10.16 4.84
CA ASP A 200 7.28 -11.03 5.26
C ASP A 200 7.33 -11.32 6.77
N LEU A 201 8.53 -11.56 7.30
CA LEU A 201 8.73 -11.70 8.75
C LEU A 201 8.46 -10.38 9.51
N GLU A 202 8.82 -9.23 8.94
CA GLU A 202 8.48 -7.91 9.49
C GLU A 202 6.96 -7.72 9.58
N MET A 203 6.23 -8.10 8.53
CA MET A 203 4.75 -8.06 8.55
C MET A 203 4.19 -8.99 9.62
N LEU A 204 4.68 -10.23 9.69
CA LEU A 204 4.25 -11.22 10.68
C LEU A 204 4.46 -10.75 12.13
N VAL A 205 5.60 -10.09 12.40
CA VAL A 205 5.98 -9.63 13.75
C VAL A 205 5.20 -8.39 14.16
N ASN A 206 4.99 -7.43 13.23
CA ASN A 206 4.55 -6.10 13.59
C ASN A 206 3.08 -5.80 13.28
N VAL A 207 2.49 -6.40 12.24
CA VAL A 207 1.15 -6.00 11.78
C VAL A 207 0.19 -7.19 11.53
N GLY A 208 0.65 -8.43 11.65
CA GLY A 208 -0.16 -9.62 11.37
C GLY A 208 -0.40 -9.88 9.88
N GLY A 209 -0.12 -8.91 9.02
CA GLY A 209 -0.20 -9.04 7.59
C GLY A 209 0.87 -9.96 7.01
N ARG A 210 0.86 -10.13 5.69
CA ARG A 210 1.84 -10.99 5.01
C ARG A 210 2.10 -10.52 3.58
N THR A 211 3.32 -10.71 3.13
CA THR A 211 3.68 -10.49 1.73
C THR A 211 2.77 -11.34 0.84
N SER A 212 2.16 -10.73 -0.17
CA SER A 212 1.12 -11.36 -0.95
C SER A 212 1.56 -12.67 -1.58
N THR A 213 0.98 -13.75 -1.10
CA THR A 213 0.93 -15.01 -1.80
C THR A 213 -0.34 -15.06 -2.65
N ARG A 214 -0.28 -15.73 -3.80
CA ARG A 214 -1.31 -15.75 -4.87
C ARG A 214 -2.76 -16.10 -4.44
N ARG A 215 -3.07 -16.42 -3.19
CA ARG A 215 -4.31 -17.10 -2.83
C ARG A 215 -5.44 -16.22 -2.29
N SER A 216 -5.17 -15.27 -1.42
CA SER A 216 -6.22 -14.56 -0.66
C SER A 216 -6.98 -13.51 -1.47
N TRP A 217 -6.34 -12.90 -2.47
CA TRP A 217 -6.91 -11.74 -3.18
C TRP A 217 -7.81 -12.08 -4.36
N ARG A 218 -7.81 -13.36 -4.78
CA ARG A 218 -8.67 -13.80 -5.89
C ARG A 218 -10.16 -13.61 -5.61
N ALA A 219 -10.58 -13.69 -4.34
CA ALA A 219 -11.98 -13.56 -3.98
C ALA A 219 -12.49 -12.09 -4.03
N ALA A 220 -11.68 -11.13 -3.59
CA ALA A 220 -12.06 -9.71 -3.60
C ALA A 220 -11.93 -9.06 -4.99
N VAL A 221 -11.04 -9.61 -5.81
CA VAL A 221 -10.62 -9.06 -7.10
C VAL A 221 -11.43 -9.63 -8.28
N CYS A 222 -12.10 -10.77 -8.13
CA CYS A 222 -12.88 -11.42 -9.19
C CYS A 222 -14.06 -10.60 -9.75
N TYR A 223 -14.37 -9.43 -9.16
CA TYR A 223 -15.48 -8.57 -9.60
C TYR A 223 -15.05 -7.35 -10.42
N SER A 224 -13.76 -7.11 -10.65
CA SER A 224 -13.31 -6.01 -11.53
C SER A 224 -12.95 -6.53 -12.91
N PRO A 225 -13.57 -6.03 -14.00
CA PRO A 225 -13.28 -6.50 -15.36
C PRO A 225 -11.86 -6.13 -15.86
N LYS A 226 -11.12 -5.29 -15.14
CA LYS A 226 -9.75 -4.87 -15.51
C LYS A 226 -8.86 -4.74 -14.29
N LEU A 227 -8.40 -5.86 -13.75
CA LEU A 227 -7.34 -5.86 -12.76
C LEU A 227 -5.97 -6.02 -13.42
N SER A 228 -5.05 -5.12 -13.15
CA SER A 228 -3.65 -5.27 -13.54
C SER A 228 -2.82 -5.51 -12.27
N LEU A 229 -2.40 -6.77 -12.04
CA LEU A 229 -1.40 -7.11 -11.05
C LEU A 229 -0.01 -6.90 -11.67
N TRP A 230 0.83 -6.11 -11.01
CA TRP A 230 2.15 -5.76 -11.50
C TRP A 230 3.26 -6.33 -10.61
N GLY A 231 4.17 -7.09 -11.20
CA GLY A 231 5.36 -7.65 -10.57
C GLY A 231 6.61 -7.40 -11.41
N PRO A 232 7.84 -7.62 -10.90
CA PRO A 232 9.12 -7.16 -11.46
C PRO A 232 9.55 -7.78 -12.80
N ARG A 233 8.73 -8.57 -13.47
CA ARG A 233 8.93 -8.97 -14.87
C ARG A 233 7.67 -8.71 -15.67
N GLN A 234 7.82 -7.97 -16.75
CA GLN A 234 6.82 -7.64 -17.76
C GLN A 234 6.05 -8.87 -18.29
N ARG A 235 5.06 -9.32 -17.56
CA ARG A 235 4.01 -10.18 -18.11
C ARG A 235 2.66 -9.64 -17.67
N ARG A 236 1.91 -9.14 -18.65
CA ARG A 236 0.50 -8.84 -18.52
C ARG A 236 -0.24 -10.14 -18.18
N TRP A 237 -0.74 -10.26 -16.99
CA TRP A 237 -1.64 -11.34 -16.64
C TRP A 237 -3.07 -10.85 -16.86
N GLY A 238 -3.56 -11.04 -18.10
CA GLY A 238 -4.98 -10.88 -18.40
C GLY A 238 -5.74 -12.05 -17.79
N ILE A 239 -6.61 -11.80 -16.82
CA ILE A 239 -7.60 -12.78 -16.40
C ILE A 239 -8.77 -12.70 -17.37
N SER A 240 -8.80 -13.59 -18.33
CA SER A 240 -9.97 -13.82 -19.18
C SER A 240 -11.09 -14.39 -18.31
N SER A 241 -12.20 -13.68 -18.22
CA SER A 241 -13.45 -14.19 -17.64
C SER A 241 -14.07 -15.20 -18.61
N SER A 242 -13.67 -16.46 -18.56
CA SER A 242 -14.47 -17.52 -19.17
C SER A 242 -15.72 -17.73 -18.31
N ARG A 243 -16.84 -17.13 -18.71
CA ARG A 243 -18.17 -17.54 -18.26
C ARG A 243 -18.36 -18.99 -18.68
N ARG A 244 -18.32 -19.93 -17.75
CA ARG A 244 -18.97 -21.23 -17.97
C ARG A 244 -20.46 -21.02 -17.75
N ASN A 245 -21.18 -21.09 -18.84
CA ASN A 245 -22.64 -21.13 -18.86
C ASN A 245 -23.07 -22.54 -18.42
N PRO A 246 -23.82 -22.73 -17.32
CA PRO A 246 -24.40 -24.02 -16.99
C PRO A 246 -25.80 -24.09 -17.59
N SER A 247 -25.88 -24.41 -18.86
CA SER A 247 -27.14 -24.89 -19.41
C SER A 247 -26.87 -25.67 -20.67
N ARG A 248 -26.81 -27.00 -20.50
CA ARG A 248 -27.34 -28.03 -21.42
C ARG A 248 -26.81 -29.40 -21.00
N GLY A 249 -27.74 -30.27 -20.72
CA GLY A 249 -27.56 -31.71 -20.54
C GLY A 249 -28.24 -32.24 -19.31
#